data_192170796d485a89ee4497d02bf74427
#
_entry.id   192170796d485a89ee4497d02bf74427
#
_cell.length_a   1.000
_cell.length_b   1.000
_cell.length_c   1.000
_cell.angle_alpha   90.00
_cell.angle_beta   90.00
_cell.angle_gamma   90.00
#
_symmetry.space_group_name_H-M   'P 1'
#
loop_
_entity.id
_entity.type
_entity.pdbx_description
1 polymer ?
#
loop_
_entity_poly.entity_id
_entity_poly.type
_entity_poly.pdbx_seq_one_letter_code
_entity_poly.pdbx_strand_id
1 'polypeptide(L)'
;RTQTDAIAEVGQKWSLAQTITGPYINLKYPITQEDNGTKKVTMGNVTLLPDELSIDGQLSTEILRRGIYKVNVYQSELVIKGFFSSEELRKSNVDMDVLQYQRAAICLNLTDMRGLSEQVSITLNDSVYMFEPGMDGRGIESMGVHAIVDLSALKDDRKLPYEMKIKLKGSQSIYFTPLGKTTRVALKANW
;
A
#
# COMPACT_ATOMS: atom_id res chain seq x y z
N ARG A 1 -16.08 33.14 -0.42
CA ARG A 1 -15.90 31.68 -0.70
C ARG A 1 -14.86 31.55 -1.78
N THR A 2 -13.79 30.83 -1.51
CA THR A 2 -12.66 30.66 -2.42
C THR A 2 -12.77 29.32 -3.17
N GLN A 3 -11.95 29.12 -4.22
CA GLN A 3 -11.81 27.82 -4.88
C GLN A 3 -11.35 26.76 -3.91
N THR A 4 -10.44 27.10 -3.00
CA THR A 4 -9.94 26.20 -1.95
C THR A 4 -11.07 25.72 -1.04
N ASP A 5 -12.01 26.57 -0.65
CA ASP A 5 -13.17 26.19 0.15
C ASP A 5 -14.07 25.20 -0.58
N ALA A 6 -14.29 25.42 -1.90
CA ALA A 6 -15.08 24.51 -2.73
C ALA A 6 -14.43 23.14 -2.87
N ILE A 7 -13.12 23.09 -3.04
CA ILE A 7 -12.33 21.84 -3.07
C ILE A 7 -12.44 21.10 -1.73
N ALA A 8 -12.28 21.81 -0.62
CA ALA A 8 -12.38 21.22 0.71
C ALA A 8 -13.78 20.63 0.98
N GLU A 9 -14.84 21.35 0.62
CA GLU A 9 -16.22 20.90 0.76
C GLU A 9 -16.51 19.64 -0.08
N VAL A 10 -16.04 19.59 -1.32
CA VAL A 10 -16.15 18.39 -2.16
C VAL A 10 -15.32 17.26 -1.60
N GLY A 11 -14.11 17.54 -1.12
CA GLY A 11 -13.21 16.56 -0.51
C GLY A 11 -13.80 15.88 0.73
N GLN A 12 -14.70 16.54 1.47
CA GLN A 12 -15.41 15.91 2.59
C GLN A 12 -16.32 14.75 2.17
N LYS A 13 -16.87 14.80 0.95
CA LYS A 13 -17.78 13.78 0.40
C LYS A 13 -17.09 12.80 -0.54
N TRP A 14 -16.07 13.25 -1.26
CA TRP A 14 -15.40 12.51 -2.33
C TRP A 14 -14.00 12.04 -2.01
N SER A 15 -13.40 12.53 -0.95
CA SER A 15 -11.97 12.39 -0.67
C SER A 15 -11.11 13.43 -1.41
N LEU A 16 -9.91 13.61 -0.91
CA LEU A 16 -8.90 14.52 -1.47
C LEU A 16 -8.17 13.89 -2.65
N ALA A 17 -7.15 14.57 -3.14
CA ALA A 17 -6.16 14.01 -4.05
C ALA A 17 -5.52 12.76 -3.43
N GLN A 18 -5.40 11.69 -4.21
CA GLN A 18 -4.91 10.40 -3.73
C GLN A 18 -3.49 10.14 -4.18
N THR A 19 -2.66 9.68 -3.26
CA THR A 19 -1.39 9.02 -3.54
C THR A 19 -1.45 7.59 -3.02
N ILE A 20 -1.17 6.63 -3.88
CA ILE A 20 -1.14 5.20 -3.56
C ILE A 20 0.31 4.78 -3.48
N THR A 21 0.71 4.23 -2.34
CA THR A 21 2.07 3.73 -2.10
C THR A 21 2.01 2.28 -1.64
N GLY A 22 2.47 1.37 -2.47
CA GLY A 22 2.47 -0.06 -2.21
C GLY A 22 1.95 -0.91 -3.38
N PRO A 23 1.78 -2.23 -3.15
CA PRO A 23 2.03 -2.89 -1.87
C PRO A 23 3.52 -3.02 -1.56
N TYR A 24 3.86 -3.02 -0.27
CA TYR A 24 5.18 -3.36 0.25
C TYR A 24 5.03 -4.22 1.50
N ILE A 25 6.08 -4.92 1.90
CA ILE A 25 6.03 -5.87 3.00
C ILE A 25 7.01 -5.45 4.09
N ASN A 26 6.56 -5.50 5.33
CA ASN A 26 7.39 -5.35 6.52
C ASN A 26 7.57 -6.71 7.20
N LEU A 27 8.84 -7.09 7.40
CA LEU A 27 9.23 -8.27 8.16
C LEU A 27 9.94 -7.85 9.44
N LYS A 28 9.55 -8.46 10.55
CA LYS A 28 10.16 -8.21 11.86
C LYS A 28 11.23 -9.26 12.15
N TYR A 29 12.24 -8.85 12.92
CA TYR A 29 13.27 -9.74 13.41
C TYR A 29 13.74 -9.31 14.79
N PRO A 30 14.15 -10.25 15.67
CA PRO A 30 14.66 -9.92 17.00
C PRO A 30 16.06 -9.35 16.91
N ILE A 31 16.32 -8.30 17.67
CA ILE A 31 17.64 -7.72 17.90
C ILE A 31 17.96 -7.92 19.37
N THR A 32 19.00 -8.72 19.65
CA THR A 32 19.47 -8.94 21.02
C THR A 32 20.62 -7.99 21.33
N GLN A 33 20.44 -7.16 22.34
CA GLN A 33 21.48 -6.28 22.88
C GLN A 33 21.83 -6.75 24.29
N GLU A 34 23.11 -6.74 24.61
CA GLU A 34 23.58 -7.05 25.96
C GLU A 34 24.01 -5.72 26.61
N ASP A 35 23.35 -5.37 27.71
CA ASP A 35 23.66 -4.20 28.51
C ASP A 35 23.89 -4.64 29.96
N ASN A 36 25.11 -4.42 30.46
CA ASN A 36 25.54 -4.78 31.82
C ASN A 36 25.20 -6.23 32.23
N GLY A 37 25.41 -7.20 31.33
CA GLY A 37 25.09 -8.61 31.57
C GLY A 37 23.59 -8.97 31.47
N THR A 38 22.74 -8.01 31.14
CA THR A 38 21.31 -8.24 30.90
C THR A 38 21.05 -8.26 29.40
N LYS A 39 20.46 -9.36 28.90
CA LYS A 39 20.02 -9.46 27.49
C LYS A 39 18.68 -8.76 27.31
N LYS A 40 18.65 -7.75 26.47
CA LYS A 40 17.43 -7.08 26.04
C LYS A 40 17.13 -7.43 24.59
N VAL A 41 15.90 -7.91 24.32
CA VAL A 41 15.43 -8.19 22.96
C VAL A 41 14.51 -7.06 22.52
N THR A 42 14.85 -6.45 21.38
CA THR A 42 13.99 -5.48 20.68
C THR A 42 13.65 -6.02 19.29
N MET A 43 12.64 -5.44 18.65
CA MET A 43 12.25 -5.86 17.30
C MET A 43 12.75 -4.86 16.26
N GLY A 44 13.53 -5.35 15.32
CA GLY A 44 13.88 -4.66 14.09
C GLY A 44 12.82 -4.89 13.01
N ASN A 45 12.90 -4.10 11.95
CA ASN A 45 12.02 -4.22 10.79
C ASN A 45 12.83 -4.08 9.50
N VAL A 46 12.59 -4.95 8.53
CA VAL A 46 13.08 -4.83 7.16
C VAL A 46 11.90 -4.71 6.21
N THR A 47 11.99 -3.77 5.27
CA THR A 47 10.96 -3.54 4.27
C THR A 47 11.35 -4.20 2.96
N LEU A 48 10.47 -5.05 2.44
CA LEU A 48 10.61 -5.69 1.15
C LEU A 48 9.73 -4.96 0.12
N LEU A 49 10.35 -4.44 -0.92
CA LEU A 49 9.68 -3.82 -2.05
C LEU A 49 9.41 -4.86 -3.14
N PRO A 50 8.37 -4.68 -3.98
CA PRO A 50 8.09 -5.61 -5.07
C PRO A 50 9.19 -5.54 -6.15
N ASP A 51 9.49 -6.68 -6.77
CA ASP A 51 10.34 -6.72 -7.97
C ASP A 51 9.59 -6.15 -9.17
N GLU A 52 8.31 -6.45 -9.27
CA GLU A 52 7.42 -5.92 -10.30
C GLU A 52 6.16 -5.34 -9.67
N LEU A 53 5.79 -4.16 -10.14
CA LEU A 53 4.56 -3.44 -9.77
C LEU A 53 3.88 -2.97 -11.05
N SER A 54 2.75 -3.54 -11.38
CA SER A 54 1.91 -3.15 -12.50
C SER A 54 0.55 -2.68 -12.00
N ILE A 55 0.15 -1.50 -12.42
CA ILE A 55 -1.14 -0.89 -12.07
C ILE A 55 -1.89 -0.62 -13.37
N ASP A 56 -3.02 -1.29 -13.54
CA ASP A 56 -3.94 -1.06 -14.64
C ASP A 56 -5.25 -0.51 -14.06
N GLY A 57 -5.72 0.62 -14.57
CA GLY A 57 -6.87 1.29 -14.00
C GLY A 57 -7.80 1.95 -15.00
N GLN A 58 -9.06 2.08 -14.57
CA GLN A 58 -10.09 2.84 -15.26
C GLN A 58 -10.59 3.95 -14.34
N LEU A 59 -10.66 5.17 -14.86
CA LEU A 59 -11.17 6.34 -14.16
C LEU A 59 -12.47 6.80 -14.81
N SER A 60 -13.51 6.95 -13.98
CA SER A 60 -14.72 7.67 -14.32
C SER A 60 -14.66 9.05 -13.70
N THR A 61 -14.63 10.08 -14.51
CA THR A 61 -14.49 11.47 -14.08
C THR A 61 -15.83 12.22 -14.13
N GLU A 62 -16.03 13.12 -13.18
CA GLU A 62 -17.20 13.97 -13.08
C GLU A 62 -16.78 15.38 -12.62
N ILE A 63 -17.48 16.39 -13.09
CA ILE A 63 -17.28 17.79 -12.65
C ILE A 63 -18.40 18.17 -11.70
N LEU A 64 -18.07 18.35 -10.44
CA LEU A 64 -18.99 18.90 -9.45
C LEU A 64 -18.91 20.42 -9.39
N ARG A 65 -20.06 21.08 -9.28
CA ARG A 65 -20.16 22.53 -9.12
C ARG A 65 -20.47 22.89 -7.69
N ARG A 66 -19.73 23.87 -7.16
CA ARG A 66 -20.01 24.50 -5.85
C ARG A 66 -19.96 26.01 -6.00
N GLY A 67 -21.15 26.61 -6.15
CA GLY A 67 -21.27 27.98 -6.58
C GLY A 67 -20.70 28.18 -7.98
N ILE A 68 -19.77 29.11 -8.13
CA ILE A 68 -19.08 29.38 -9.40
C ILE A 68 -17.91 28.46 -9.70
N TYR A 69 -17.49 27.64 -8.71
CA TYR A 69 -16.32 26.79 -8.82
C TYR A 69 -16.66 25.40 -9.36
N LYS A 70 -15.75 24.87 -10.17
CA LYS A 70 -15.77 23.51 -10.69
C LYS A 70 -14.69 22.70 -9.98
N VAL A 71 -15.05 21.50 -9.51
CA VAL A 71 -14.12 20.56 -8.89
C VAL A 71 -14.21 19.24 -9.63
N ASN A 72 -13.10 18.78 -10.18
CA ASN A 72 -13.03 17.48 -10.82
C ASN A 72 -12.95 16.39 -9.73
N VAL A 73 -13.80 15.39 -9.86
CA VAL A 73 -13.79 14.20 -9.03
C VAL A 73 -13.71 12.96 -9.91
N TYR A 74 -13.24 11.87 -9.33
CA TYR A 74 -13.13 10.59 -10.04
C TYR A 74 -13.46 9.42 -9.14
N GLN A 75 -13.89 8.35 -9.77
CA GLN A 75 -13.90 7.00 -9.23
C GLN A 75 -12.92 6.18 -10.05
N SER A 76 -12.07 5.42 -9.38
CA SER A 76 -11.10 4.54 -10.04
C SER A 76 -11.34 3.09 -9.67
N GLU A 77 -11.16 2.21 -10.64
CA GLU A 77 -11.04 0.77 -10.45
C GLU A 77 -9.64 0.37 -10.88
N LEU A 78 -8.84 -0.08 -9.92
CA LEU A 78 -7.42 -0.40 -10.11
C LEU A 78 -7.17 -1.88 -9.90
N VAL A 79 -6.43 -2.49 -10.81
CA VAL A 79 -5.84 -3.82 -10.64
C VAL A 79 -4.35 -3.62 -10.43
N ILE A 80 -3.85 -4.02 -9.28
CA ILE A 80 -2.45 -3.90 -8.88
C ILE A 80 -1.89 -5.32 -8.76
N LYS A 81 -0.84 -5.62 -9.51
CA LYS A 81 -0.24 -6.95 -9.57
C LYS A 81 1.27 -6.90 -9.79
N GLY A 82 1.92 -7.98 -9.47
CA GLY A 82 3.35 -8.16 -9.63
C GLY A 82 3.86 -9.36 -8.84
N PHE A 83 5.09 -9.29 -8.37
CA PHE A 83 5.63 -10.32 -7.49
C PHE A 83 6.71 -9.75 -6.56
N PHE A 84 6.91 -10.47 -5.45
CA PHE A 84 8.03 -10.29 -4.53
C PHE A 84 9.01 -11.46 -4.67
N SER A 85 10.29 -11.20 -4.42
CA SER A 85 11.33 -12.22 -4.30
C SER A 85 12.19 -11.99 -3.06
N SER A 86 12.99 -12.99 -2.70
CA SER A 86 13.93 -12.88 -1.58
C SER A 86 15.22 -12.11 -1.91
N GLU A 87 15.40 -11.67 -3.15
CA GLU A 87 16.65 -11.05 -3.59
C GLU A 87 17.05 -9.83 -2.76
N GLU A 88 16.08 -8.94 -2.49
CA GLU A 88 16.35 -7.74 -1.68
C GLU A 88 16.60 -8.07 -0.20
N LEU A 89 15.96 -9.11 0.32
CA LEU A 89 16.24 -9.58 1.69
C LEU A 89 17.67 -10.07 1.82
N ARG A 90 18.21 -10.75 0.80
CA ARG A 90 19.61 -11.22 0.80
C ARG A 90 20.63 -10.09 0.75
N LYS A 91 20.27 -8.97 0.14
CA LYS A 91 21.11 -7.76 0.11
C LYS A 91 21.06 -6.98 1.42
N SER A 92 20.06 -7.23 2.25
CA SER A 92 20.01 -6.65 3.58
C SER A 92 21.03 -7.32 4.50
N ASN A 93 21.57 -6.57 5.46
CA ASN A 93 22.50 -7.13 6.46
C ASN A 93 21.75 -7.89 7.58
N VAL A 94 20.52 -8.33 7.33
CA VAL A 94 19.72 -9.06 8.30
C VAL A 94 19.86 -10.55 8.05
N ASP A 95 20.08 -11.30 9.13
CA ASP A 95 20.05 -12.76 9.06
C ASP A 95 18.65 -13.23 8.66
N MET A 96 18.57 -13.88 7.51
CA MET A 96 17.30 -14.35 6.96
C MET A 96 16.64 -15.43 7.81
N ASP A 97 17.41 -16.17 8.62
CA ASP A 97 16.89 -17.25 9.44
C ASP A 97 16.08 -16.75 10.64
N VAL A 98 16.33 -15.49 11.08
CA VAL A 98 15.62 -14.90 12.21
C VAL A 98 14.39 -14.07 11.80
N LEU A 99 14.14 -13.90 10.50
CA LEU A 99 13.00 -13.16 9.98
C LEU A 99 11.67 -13.88 10.31
N GLN A 100 10.68 -13.12 10.76
CA GLN A 100 9.35 -13.64 11.09
C GLN A 100 8.46 -13.73 9.85
N TYR A 101 8.73 -14.68 8.96
CA TYR A 101 8.03 -14.86 7.69
C TYR A 101 6.53 -15.11 7.83
N GLN A 102 6.10 -15.83 8.86
CA GLN A 102 4.68 -16.17 9.08
C GLN A 102 3.86 -15.02 9.67
N ARG A 103 4.51 -13.91 10.03
CA ARG A 103 3.87 -12.74 10.64
C ARG A 103 4.32 -11.45 9.96
N ALA A 104 4.56 -11.52 8.68
CA ALA A 104 4.87 -10.37 7.87
C ALA A 104 3.61 -9.52 7.64
N ALA A 105 3.78 -8.21 7.52
CA ALA A 105 2.69 -7.31 7.21
C ALA A 105 2.84 -6.80 5.77
N ILE A 106 1.87 -7.10 4.92
CA ILE A 106 1.75 -6.43 3.61
C ILE A 106 0.93 -5.16 3.78
N CYS A 107 1.44 -4.05 3.25
CA CYS A 107 0.94 -2.71 3.50
C CYS A 107 0.62 -1.97 2.19
N LEU A 108 -0.42 -1.15 2.25
CA LEU A 108 -0.79 -0.21 1.21
C LEU A 108 -1.14 1.14 1.84
N ASN A 109 -0.38 2.19 1.54
CA ASN A 109 -0.68 3.52 2.03
C ASN A 109 -1.58 4.28 1.04
N LEU A 110 -2.54 5.01 1.59
CA LEU A 110 -3.47 5.89 0.88
C LEU A 110 -3.46 7.25 1.54
N THR A 111 -3.51 8.33 0.77
CA THR A 111 -3.56 9.68 1.35
C THR A 111 -4.84 9.93 2.11
N ASP A 112 -5.96 9.41 1.61
CA ASP A 112 -7.27 9.60 2.23
C ASP A 112 -8.10 8.32 2.21
N MET A 113 -8.24 7.70 3.37
CA MET A 113 -8.97 6.44 3.56
C MET A 113 -10.47 6.54 3.23
N ARG A 114 -11.04 7.74 3.27
CA ARG A 114 -12.45 7.98 2.91
C ARG A 114 -12.73 7.70 1.44
N GLY A 115 -11.70 7.73 0.60
CA GLY A 115 -11.79 7.36 -0.81
C GLY A 115 -11.99 5.87 -1.04
N LEU A 116 -11.64 5.02 -0.08
CA LEU A 116 -11.77 3.58 -0.22
C LEU A 116 -13.25 3.17 -0.17
N SER A 117 -13.76 2.59 -1.26
CA SER A 117 -15.19 2.33 -1.43
C SER A 117 -15.61 0.97 -0.89
N GLU A 118 -14.69 0.01 -0.83
CA GLU A 118 -14.94 -1.39 -0.44
C GLU A 118 -13.78 -1.92 0.40
N GLN A 119 -14.03 -3.01 1.12
CA GLN A 119 -12.96 -3.74 1.78
C GLN A 119 -12.02 -4.34 0.73
N VAL A 120 -10.72 -4.16 0.94
CA VAL A 120 -9.68 -4.60 0.01
C VAL A 120 -9.16 -5.96 0.46
N SER A 121 -8.88 -6.82 -0.51
CA SER A 121 -8.16 -8.07 -0.31
C SER A 121 -7.00 -8.17 -1.29
N ILE A 122 -6.01 -8.97 -0.95
CA ILE A 122 -4.90 -9.33 -1.82
C ILE A 122 -4.82 -10.85 -1.93
N THR A 123 -4.65 -11.33 -3.15
CA THR A 123 -4.22 -12.70 -3.40
C THR A 123 -2.70 -12.69 -3.45
N LEU A 124 -2.07 -13.44 -2.57
CA LEU A 124 -0.62 -13.59 -2.50
C LEU A 124 -0.31 -15.07 -2.68
N ASN A 125 0.35 -15.42 -3.79
CA ASN A 125 0.46 -16.79 -4.26
C ASN A 125 -0.96 -17.42 -4.37
N ASP A 126 -1.26 -18.45 -3.60
CA ASP A 126 -2.56 -19.16 -3.63
C ASP A 126 -3.49 -18.78 -2.46
N SER A 127 -3.12 -17.80 -1.65
CA SER A 127 -3.85 -17.41 -0.45
C SER A 127 -4.44 -16.01 -0.59
N VAL A 128 -5.66 -15.82 -0.07
CA VAL A 128 -6.36 -14.54 -0.03
C VAL A 128 -6.28 -13.97 1.39
N TYR A 129 -5.84 -12.73 1.51
CA TYR A 129 -5.76 -12.00 2.76
C TYR A 129 -6.60 -10.75 2.70
N MET A 130 -7.38 -10.50 3.75
CA MET A 130 -8.19 -9.30 3.88
C MET A 130 -7.35 -8.20 4.53
N PHE A 131 -7.42 -7.00 3.97
CA PHE A 131 -6.80 -5.83 4.56
C PHE A 131 -7.65 -5.25 5.69
N GLU A 132 -6.98 -4.81 6.73
CA GLU A 132 -7.54 -4.06 7.85
C GLU A 132 -7.02 -2.62 7.84
N PRO A 133 -7.83 -1.65 8.32
CA PRO A 133 -7.38 -0.27 8.46
C PRO A 133 -6.21 -0.15 9.43
N GLY A 134 -5.33 0.82 9.15
CA GLY A 134 -4.15 1.10 9.96
C GLY A 134 -2.88 0.50 9.38
N MET A 135 -1.76 0.80 10.02
CA MET A 135 -0.43 0.34 9.63
C MET A 135 0.21 -0.44 10.77
N ASP A 136 0.76 -1.61 10.46
CA ASP A 136 1.43 -2.43 11.45
C ASP A 136 2.64 -1.72 12.08
N GLY A 137 2.57 -1.49 13.38
CA GLY A 137 3.66 -0.96 14.20
C GLY A 137 4.01 0.51 14.00
N ARG A 138 3.25 1.26 13.22
CA ARG A 138 3.37 2.71 13.08
C ARG A 138 2.11 3.37 13.63
N GLY A 139 2.29 4.42 14.44
CA GLY A 139 1.19 5.13 15.07
C GLY A 139 0.17 5.71 14.08
N ILE A 140 -0.83 6.38 14.60
CA ILE A 140 -2.02 6.93 13.92
C ILE A 140 -1.69 7.84 12.71
N GLU A 141 -0.44 8.25 12.54
CA GLU A 141 -0.01 9.21 11.49
C GLU A 141 0.14 8.58 10.10
N SER A 142 0.21 7.26 9.97
CA SER A 142 0.29 6.60 8.66
C SER A 142 -1.08 6.09 8.24
N MET A 143 -1.68 6.74 7.25
CA MET A 143 -2.95 6.32 6.68
C MET A 143 -2.74 5.18 5.66
N GLY A 144 -3.51 4.11 5.82
CA GLY A 144 -3.43 2.97 4.94
C GLY A 144 -4.12 1.74 5.48
N VAL A 145 -3.87 0.63 4.81
CA VAL A 145 -4.39 -0.70 5.17
C VAL A 145 -3.24 -1.71 5.20
N HIS A 146 -3.39 -2.74 6.00
CA HIS A 146 -2.41 -3.82 6.11
C HIS A 146 -3.10 -5.17 6.25
N ALA A 147 -2.37 -6.24 5.96
CA ALA A 147 -2.76 -7.61 6.24
C ALA A 147 -1.55 -8.39 6.74
N ILE A 148 -1.77 -9.27 7.72
CA ILE A 148 -0.74 -10.21 8.17
C ILE A 148 -0.72 -11.40 7.23
N VAL A 149 0.44 -11.71 6.69
CA VAL A 149 0.63 -12.71 5.63
C VAL A 149 1.74 -13.69 5.96
N ASP A 150 1.66 -14.88 5.39
CA ASP A 150 2.71 -15.90 5.47
C ASP A 150 3.60 -15.84 4.22
N LEU A 151 4.87 -15.52 4.43
CA LEU A 151 5.89 -15.43 3.39
C LEU A 151 6.89 -16.60 3.42
N SER A 152 6.56 -17.71 4.05
CA SER A 152 7.47 -18.87 4.21
C SER A 152 8.01 -19.38 2.86
N ALA A 153 7.25 -19.20 1.77
CA ALA A 153 7.69 -19.54 0.42
C ALA A 153 8.95 -18.77 -0.06
N LEU A 154 9.22 -17.58 0.50
CA LEU A 154 10.45 -16.84 0.17
C LEU A 154 11.72 -17.49 0.69
N LYS A 155 11.64 -18.36 1.70
CA LYS A 155 12.80 -19.14 2.17
C LYS A 155 13.34 -20.09 1.12
N ASP A 156 12.47 -20.58 0.24
CA ASP A 156 12.79 -21.54 -0.83
C ASP A 156 13.09 -20.85 -2.15
N ASP A 157 13.41 -19.55 -2.15
CA ASP A 157 13.67 -18.74 -3.35
C ASP A 157 12.54 -18.69 -4.37
N ARG A 158 11.33 -18.99 -3.96
CA ARG A 158 10.16 -18.88 -4.81
C ARG A 158 9.70 -17.44 -4.92
N LYS A 159 9.31 -17.05 -6.11
CA LYS A 159 8.62 -15.79 -6.33
C LYS A 159 7.22 -15.87 -5.73
N LEU A 160 6.77 -14.79 -5.11
CA LEU A 160 5.43 -14.63 -4.58
C LEU A 160 4.64 -13.66 -5.47
N PRO A 161 3.85 -14.15 -6.42
CA PRO A 161 2.96 -13.30 -7.21
C PRO A 161 1.84 -12.76 -6.31
N TYR A 162 1.44 -11.52 -6.59
CA TYR A 162 0.32 -10.88 -5.92
C TYR A 162 -0.62 -10.21 -6.92
N GLU A 163 -1.89 -10.15 -6.55
CA GLU A 163 -2.92 -9.38 -7.25
C GLU A 163 -3.92 -8.82 -6.25
N MET A 164 -4.29 -7.56 -6.45
CA MET A 164 -5.34 -6.91 -5.68
C MET A 164 -6.16 -5.98 -6.56
N LYS A 165 -7.44 -5.79 -6.20
CA LYS A 165 -8.36 -4.86 -6.85
C LYS A 165 -8.79 -3.81 -5.84
N ILE A 166 -8.74 -2.55 -6.25
CA ILE A 166 -9.11 -1.42 -5.40
C ILE A 166 -10.07 -0.52 -6.14
N LYS A 167 -11.16 -0.14 -5.46
CA LYS A 167 -12.05 0.93 -5.88
C LYS A 167 -11.82 2.15 -5.00
N LEU A 168 -11.36 3.22 -5.60
CA LEU A 168 -10.93 4.42 -4.89
C LEU A 168 -11.56 5.67 -5.50
N LYS A 169 -12.11 6.52 -4.63
CA LYS A 169 -12.61 7.84 -4.98
C LYS A 169 -11.56 8.91 -4.65
N GLY A 170 -11.56 9.98 -5.40
CA GLY A 170 -10.69 11.12 -5.14
C GLY A 170 -11.11 12.36 -5.90
N SER A 171 -10.40 13.43 -5.68
CA SER A 171 -10.59 14.70 -6.36
C SER A 171 -9.28 15.22 -6.92
N GLN A 172 -9.35 15.92 -8.05
CA GLN A 172 -8.27 16.60 -8.75
C GLN A 172 -7.20 15.70 -9.34
N SER A 173 -6.53 14.85 -8.52
CA SER A 173 -5.37 14.06 -8.97
C SER A 173 -5.27 12.70 -8.28
N ILE A 174 -4.64 11.77 -8.98
CA ILE A 174 -4.23 10.47 -8.45
C ILE A 174 -2.76 10.26 -8.80
N TYR A 175 -1.98 9.85 -7.81
CA TYR A 175 -0.55 9.59 -7.90
C TYR A 175 -0.23 8.17 -7.46
N PHE A 176 0.85 7.64 -8.02
CA PHE A 176 1.37 6.32 -7.67
C PHE A 176 2.84 6.42 -7.33
N THR A 177 3.25 5.85 -6.21
CA THR A 177 4.67 5.76 -5.85
C THR A 177 5.31 4.57 -6.57
N PRO A 178 6.35 4.77 -7.38
CA PRO A 178 6.97 3.70 -8.17
C PRO A 178 7.90 2.86 -7.32
N LEU A 179 7.36 1.99 -6.46
CA LEU A 179 8.13 1.16 -5.53
C LEU A 179 8.76 -0.09 -6.15
N GLY A 180 8.26 -0.57 -7.27
CA GLY A 180 8.82 -1.76 -7.93
C GLY A 180 10.21 -1.49 -8.53
N LYS A 181 11.06 -2.50 -8.58
CA LYS A 181 12.28 -2.44 -9.43
C LYS A 181 11.88 -2.12 -10.87
N THR A 182 10.78 -2.70 -11.31
CA THR A 182 10.07 -2.33 -12.53
C THR A 182 8.65 -1.92 -12.14
N THR A 183 8.27 -0.68 -12.49
CA THR A 183 6.91 -0.17 -12.24
C THR A 183 6.29 0.27 -13.56
N ARG A 184 5.07 -0.20 -13.82
CA ARG A 184 4.24 0.19 -14.95
C ARG A 184 2.88 0.65 -14.47
N VAL A 185 2.43 1.79 -14.97
CA VAL A 185 1.07 2.31 -14.71
C VAL A 185 0.39 2.59 -16.03
N ALA A 186 -0.80 2.04 -16.22
CA ALA A 186 -1.65 2.28 -17.37
C ALA A 186 -3.06 2.67 -16.90
N LEU A 187 -3.48 3.88 -17.21
CA LEU A 187 -4.78 4.41 -16.84
C LEU A 187 -5.59 4.75 -18.09
N LYS A 188 -6.86 4.41 -18.09
CA LYS A 188 -7.85 4.85 -19.06
C LYS A 188 -8.88 5.71 -18.36
N ALA A 189 -9.18 6.86 -18.92
CA ALA A 189 -10.20 7.77 -18.39
C ALA A 189 -11.27 8.07 -19.46
N ASN A 190 -12.51 8.19 -19.02
CA ASN A 190 -13.57 8.79 -19.83
C ASN A 190 -13.50 10.32 -19.63
N TRP A 191 -13.27 11.05 -20.68
CA TRP A 191 -13.27 12.53 -20.68
C TRP A 191 -14.59 13.04 -21.22
#